data_74221e96566accb1d410a01c74f2cbbd
#
_entry.id   74221e96566accb1d410a01c74f2cbbd
#
_cell.length_a   1.000
_cell.length_b   1.000
_cell.length_c   1.000
_cell.angle_alpha   90.00
_cell.angle_beta   90.00
_cell.angle_gamma   90.00
#
_symmetry.space_group_name_H-M   'P 1'
#
loop_
_entity.id
_entity.type
_entity.pdbx_description
1 polymer ?
#
loop_
_entity_poly.entity_id
_entity_poly.type
_entity_poly.pdbx_seq_one_letter_code
_entity_poly.pdbx_strand_id
1 'polypeptide(L)'
;MIHHVTLETRREDVDDAVAFWALLGFERVEPPSERLASIAVWVQRAGTQVHLLFHDAPVAPARGHTAVVAEEYDDAVARLERAGFECRPSTQDWGSPRCSVVSPGGHRVEVMAFPPNA
;
A
#
# COMPACT_ATOMS: atom_id res chain seq x y z
N MET A 1 15.06 3.02 -10.97
CA MET A 1 14.45 3.15 -9.62
C MET A 1 13.01 3.63 -9.75
N ILE A 2 12.09 2.96 -9.10
CA ILE A 2 10.69 3.40 -9.07
C ILE A 2 10.55 4.46 -7.99
N HIS A 3 10.02 5.62 -8.34
CA HIS A 3 9.76 6.70 -7.39
C HIS A 3 8.42 6.54 -6.69
N HIS A 4 7.38 6.27 -7.46
CA HIS A 4 6.04 6.11 -6.90
C HIS A 4 5.15 5.22 -7.76
N VAL A 5 4.09 4.74 -7.13
CA VAL A 5 2.93 4.15 -7.80
C VAL A 5 1.73 5.04 -7.53
N THR A 6 0.80 5.11 -8.46
CA THR A 6 -0.42 5.90 -8.33
C THR A 6 -1.61 4.96 -8.28
N LEU A 7 -2.43 5.10 -7.24
CA LEU A 7 -3.61 4.28 -7.01
C LEU A 7 -4.84 5.19 -6.97
N GLU A 8 -5.85 4.89 -7.77
CA GLU A 8 -7.09 5.68 -7.78
C GLU A 8 -7.88 5.42 -6.50
N THR A 9 -8.39 6.49 -5.88
CA THR A 9 -9.05 6.43 -4.59
C THR A 9 -10.16 7.48 -4.54
N ARG A 10 -11.33 7.12 -4.00
CA ARG A 10 -12.36 8.12 -3.74
C ARG A 10 -11.92 9.05 -2.62
N ARG A 11 -12.31 10.32 -2.67
CA ARG A 11 -12.00 11.28 -1.60
C ARG A 11 -12.50 10.79 -0.24
N GLU A 12 -13.68 10.19 -0.21
CA GLU A 12 -14.30 9.67 1.01
C GLU A 12 -13.53 8.50 1.62
N ASP A 13 -12.71 7.79 0.83
CA ASP A 13 -11.94 6.62 1.28
C ASP A 13 -10.48 6.95 1.57
N VAL A 14 -10.02 8.16 1.28
CA VAL A 14 -8.59 8.48 1.31
C VAL A 14 -7.98 8.41 2.71
N ASP A 15 -8.72 8.85 3.73
CA ASP A 15 -8.22 8.81 5.11
C ASP A 15 -8.02 7.36 5.58
N ASP A 16 -8.94 6.47 5.21
CA ASP A 16 -8.80 5.04 5.49
C ASP A 16 -7.62 4.43 4.74
N ALA A 17 -7.39 4.86 3.50
CA ALA A 17 -6.25 4.40 2.71
C ALA A 17 -4.92 4.88 3.32
N VAL A 18 -4.84 6.13 3.77
CA VAL A 18 -3.66 6.65 4.48
C VAL A 18 -3.39 5.84 5.74
N ALA A 19 -4.43 5.55 6.52
CA ALA A 19 -4.30 4.73 7.73
C ALA A 19 -3.80 3.31 7.41
N PHE A 20 -4.27 2.71 6.33
CA PHE A 20 -3.78 1.41 5.86
C PHE A 20 -2.27 1.45 5.56
N TRP A 21 -1.84 2.42 4.75
CA TRP A 21 -0.42 2.53 4.38
C TRP A 21 0.47 2.86 5.58
N ALA A 22 -0.07 3.56 6.59
CA ALA A 22 0.64 3.81 7.85
C ALA A 22 0.97 2.50 8.60
N LEU A 23 0.11 1.48 8.49
CA LEU A 23 0.37 0.16 9.09
C LEU A 23 1.57 -0.54 8.45
N LEU A 24 1.94 -0.14 7.24
CA LEU A 24 3.11 -0.63 6.50
C LEU A 24 4.30 0.35 6.57
N GLY A 25 4.22 1.37 7.44
CA GLY A 25 5.31 2.30 7.68
C GLY A 25 5.35 3.50 6.73
N PHE A 26 4.33 3.71 5.92
CA PHE A 26 4.25 4.88 5.04
C PHE A 26 3.66 6.06 5.79
N GLU A 27 4.28 7.21 5.68
CA GLU A 27 3.84 8.45 6.32
C GLU A 27 3.37 9.45 5.27
N ARG A 28 2.34 10.22 5.61
CA ARG A 28 1.83 11.27 4.74
C ARG A 28 2.88 12.34 4.53
N VAL A 29 3.05 12.77 3.28
CA VAL A 29 3.94 13.88 2.90
C VAL A 29 3.16 14.87 2.06
N GLU A 30 3.56 16.15 2.13
CA GLU A 30 2.92 17.20 1.35
C GLU A 30 3.40 17.16 -0.10
N PRO A 31 2.49 17.15 -1.09
CA PRO A 31 2.88 17.37 -2.47
C PRO A 31 3.52 18.76 -2.66
N PRO A 32 4.40 18.93 -3.66
CA PRO A 32 5.16 20.18 -3.82
C PRO A 32 4.35 21.38 -4.34
N SER A 33 3.06 21.22 -4.65
CA SER A 33 2.21 22.31 -5.11
C SER A 33 0.78 22.12 -4.66
N GLU A 34 0.03 23.25 -4.56
CA GLU A 34 -1.39 23.20 -4.24
C GLU A 34 -2.20 22.42 -5.29
N ARG A 35 -1.80 22.52 -6.55
CA ARG A 35 -2.45 21.77 -7.63
C ARG A 35 -2.36 20.26 -7.38
N LEU A 36 -1.18 19.77 -7.08
CA LEU A 36 -0.99 18.34 -6.78
C LEU A 36 -1.72 17.93 -5.50
N ALA A 37 -1.67 18.76 -4.46
CA ALA A 37 -2.38 18.48 -3.22
C ALA A 37 -3.91 18.46 -3.40
N SER A 38 -4.44 19.15 -4.41
CA SER A 38 -5.87 19.16 -4.68
C SER A 38 -6.37 17.89 -5.38
N ILE A 39 -5.48 17.11 -5.99
CA ILE A 39 -5.85 15.92 -6.78
C ILE A 39 -5.42 14.60 -6.15
N ALA A 40 -4.56 14.62 -5.12
CA ALA A 40 -4.02 13.41 -4.52
C ALA A 40 -3.55 13.63 -3.09
N VAL A 41 -3.46 12.54 -2.35
CA VAL A 41 -2.71 12.46 -1.09
C VAL A 41 -1.51 11.57 -1.31
N TRP A 42 -0.35 11.96 -0.81
CA TRP A 42 0.89 11.22 -0.97
C TRP A 42 1.34 10.63 0.36
N VAL A 43 1.79 9.38 0.33
CA VAL A 43 2.44 8.73 1.46
C VAL A 43 3.80 8.22 1.03
N GLN A 44 4.75 8.14 1.95
CA GLN A 44 6.15 7.82 1.64
C GLN A 44 6.77 6.92 2.70
N ARG A 45 7.59 5.99 2.24
CA ARG A 45 8.46 5.18 3.08
C ARG A 45 9.78 4.95 2.35
N ALA A 46 10.91 5.28 3.02
CA ALA A 46 12.25 5.03 2.48
C ALA A 46 12.46 5.52 1.04
N GLY A 47 11.91 6.70 0.72
CA GLY A 47 12.06 7.33 -0.60
C GLY A 47 11.09 6.84 -1.67
N THR A 48 10.30 5.80 -1.42
CA THR A 48 9.25 5.33 -2.33
C THR A 48 7.92 5.90 -1.90
N GLN A 49 7.14 6.38 -2.86
CA GLN A 49 5.85 7.01 -2.59
C GLN A 49 4.69 6.19 -3.17
N VAL A 50 3.54 6.31 -2.52
CA VAL A 50 2.25 5.91 -3.05
C VAL A 50 1.41 7.18 -3.16
N HIS A 51 0.92 7.45 -4.35
CA HIS A 51 0.04 8.59 -4.62
C HIS A 51 -1.39 8.08 -4.71
N LEU A 52 -2.23 8.56 -3.80
CA LEU A 52 -3.66 8.22 -3.75
C LEU A 52 -4.40 9.30 -4.54
N LEU A 53 -4.60 9.01 -5.82
CA LEU A 53 -5.18 9.97 -6.78
C LEU A 53 -6.72 9.95 -6.67
N PHE A 54 -7.32 11.12 -6.47
CA PHE A 54 -8.77 11.21 -6.34
C PHE A 54 -9.46 10.91 -7.67
N HIS A 55 -10.42 10.00 -7.62
CA HIS A 55 -11.26 9.66 -8.76
C HIS A 55 -12.63 9.18 -8.28
N ASP A 56 -13.70 9.62 -8.95
CA ASP A 56 -15.06 9.27 -8.55
C ASP A 56 -15.41 7.80 -8.82
N ALA A 57 -14.75 7.20 -9.81
CA ALA A 57 -14.95 5.81 -10.19
C ALA A 57 -13.60 5.08 -10.26
N PRO A 58 -12.93 4.86 -9.11
CA PRO A 58 -11.61 4.27 -9.11
C PRO A 58 -11.62 2.85 -9.66
N VAL A 59 -10.55 2.51 -10.38
CA VAL A 59 -10.35 1.16 -10.92
C VAL A 59 -9.17 0.52 -10.20
N ALA A 60 -9.39 -0.66 -9.64
CA ALA A 60 -8.34 -1.50 -9.08
C ALA A 60 -8.13 -2.69 -10.01
N PRO A 61 -6.87 -2.95 -10.45
CA PRO A 61 -6.59 -4.10 -11.30
C PRO A 61 -6.99 -5.41 -10.62
N ALA A 62 -7.54 -6.35 -11.40
CA ALA A 62 -7.98 -7.63 -10.84
C ALA A 62 -6.81 -8.45 -10.27
N ARG A 63 -5.62 -8.37 -10.87
CA ARG A 63 -4.43 -9.11 -10.46
C ARG A 63 -3.21 -8.22 -10.23
N GLY A 64 -3.16 -7.05 -10.86
CA GLY A 64 -2.08 -6.08 -10.63
C GLY A 64 -2.05 -5.63 -9.18
N HIS A 65 -0.85 -5.48 -8.61
CA HIS A 65 -0.70 -5.16 -7.20
C HIS A 65 0.64 -4.49 -6.93
N THR A 66 0.72 -3.82 -5.80
CA THR A 66 1.96 -3.26 -5.26
C THR A 66 2.53 -4.26 -4.26
N ALA A 67 3.82 -4.51 -4.29
CA ALA A 67 4.50 -5.38 -3.33
C ALA A 67 5.38 -4.54 -2.41
N VAL A 68 5.30 -4.84 -1.11
CA VAL A 68 6.03 -4.14 -0.04
C VAL A 68 6.85 -5.16 0.73
N VAL A 69 8.13 -4.83 0.98
CA VAL A 69 8.98 -5.62 1.88
C VAL A 69 8.77 -5.08 3.30
N ALA A 70 8.36 -5.94 4.21
CA ALA A 70 8.23 -5.63 5.63
C ALA A 70 9.22 -6.50 6.40
N GLU A 71 10.35 -5.92 6.82
CA GLU A 71 11.39 -6.65 7.55
C GLU A 71 10.84 -7.24 8.85
N GLU A 72 9.97 -6.49 9.54
CA GLU A 72 9.24 -6.96 10.71
C GLU A 72 7.90 -7.58 10.27
N TYR A 73 7.95 -8.62 9.45
CA TYR A 73 6.78 -9.19 8.79
C TYR A 73 5.67 -9.62 9.75
N ASP A 74 6.01 -10.36 10.79
CA ASP A 74 5.01 -10.86 11.75
C ASP A 74 4.30 -9.70 12.47
N ASP A 75 5.06 -8.65 12.82
CA ASP A 75 4.49 -7.46 13.45
C ASP A 75 3.59 -6.70 12.47
N ALA A 76 4.00 -6.58 11.21
CA ALA A 76 3.20 -5.91 10.18
C ALA A 76 1.88 -6.65 9.95
N VAL A 77 1.91 -7.97 9.81
CA VAL A 77 0.71 -8.79 9.65
C VAL A 77 -0.20 -8.65 10.87
N ALA A 78 0.37 -8.68 12.08
CA ALA A 78 -0.41 -8.51 13.31
C ALA A 78 -1.11 -7.14 13.37
N ARG A 79 -0.42 -6.06 12.95
CA ARG A 79 -1.03 -4.72 12.89
C ARG A 79 -2.19 -4.68 11.89
N LEU A 80 -1.99 -5.25 10.70
CA LEU A 80 -3.02 -5.30 9.66
C LEU A 80 -4.25 -6.08 10.16
N GLU A 81 -4.04 -7.24 10.76
CA GLU A 81 -5.14 -8.06 11.26
C GLU A 81 -5.90 -7.39 12.41
N ARG A 82 -5.19 -6.73 13.33
CA ARG A 82 -5.83 -5.96 14.41
C ARG A 82 -6.67 -4.80 13.86
N ALA A 83 -6.28 -4.25 12.71
CA ALA A 83 -7.04 -3.19 12.04
C ALA A 83 -8.20 -3.73 11.21
N GLY A 84 -8.39 -5.05 11.15
CA GLY A 84 -9.51 -5.67 10.44
C GLY A 84 -9.21 -6.12 9.02
N PHE A 85 -7.95 -6.07 8.58
CA PHE A 85 -7.57 -6.53 7.25
C PHE A 85 -7.24 -8.02 7.26
N GLU A 86 -7.71 -8.75 6.26
CA GLU A 86 -7.41 -10.16 6.10
C GLU A 86 -6.10 -10.33 5.33
N CYS A 87 -5.10 -10.93 5.97
CA CYS A 87 -3.82 -11.26 5.33
C CYS A 87 -3.88 -12.70 4.84
N ARG A 88 -4.02 -12.89 3.52
CA ARG A 88 -4.10 -14.22 2.90
C ARG A 88 -2.71 -14.71 2.55
N PRO A 89 -2.22 -15.80 3.18
CA PRO A 89 -0.89 -16.32 2.87
C PRO A 89 -0.77 -16.71 1.40
N SER A 90 0.37 -16.40 0.81
CA SER A 90 0.73 -16.81 -0.56
C SER A 90 1.73 -17.95 -0.51
N THR A 91 1.91 -18.65 -1.63
CA THR A 91 2.91 -19.71 -1.75
C THR A 91 4.31 -19.14 -1.50
N GLN A 92 5.12 -19.87 -0.71
CA GLN A 92 6.48 -19.43 -0.38
C GLN A 92 7.47 -19.93 -1.43
N ASP A 93 7.48 -19.31 -2.59
CA ASP A 93 8.28 -19.76 -3.73
C ASP A 93 9.79 -19.56 -3.53
N TRP A 94 10.21 -18.70 -2.60
CA TRP A 94 11.63 -18.48 -2.28
C TRP A 94 11.90 -18.50 -0.76
N GLY A 95 11.01 -19.12 0.00
CA GLY A 95 11.15 -19.26 1.46
C GLY A 95 10.72 -18.05 2.26
N SER A 96 10.39 -16.91 1.64
CA SER A 96 9.88 -15.75 2.34
C SER A 96 8.41 -15.93 2.71
N PRO A 97 8.02 -15.73 3.98
CA PRO A 97 6.63 -15.52 4.30
C PRO A 97 6.10 -14.32 3.51
N ARG A 98 4.92 -14.47 2.92
CA ARG A 98 4.26 -13.38 2.22
C ARG A 98 2.75 -13.58 2.22
N CYS A 99 2.02 -12.49 2.11
CA CYS A 99 0.57 -12.51 2.09
C CYS A 99 0.04 -11.47 1.12
N SER A 100 -1.23 -11.60 0.78
CA SER A 100 -1.97 -10.63 -0.01
C SER A 100 -3.04 -10.01 0.89
N VAL A 101 -3.18 -8.69 0.81
CA VAL A 101 -4.18 -7.93 1.55
C VAL A 101 -4.83 -6.93 0.61
N VAL A 102 -6.11 -6.62 0.84
CA VAL A 102 -6.84 -5.62 0.04
C VAL A 102 -6.93 -4.34 0.85
N SER A 103 -6.38 -3.27 0.31
CA SER A 103 -6.43 -1.94 0.93
C SER A 103 -7.81 -1.30 0.79
N PRO A 104 -8.13 -0.28 1.59
CA PRO A 104 -9.33 0.52 1.36
C PRO A 104 -9.35 1.06 -0.08
N GLY A 105 -10.47 0.92 -0.77
CA GLY A 105 -10.57 1.25 -2.19
C GLY A 105 -10.35 0.06 -3.12
N GLY A 106 -10.00 -1.12 -2.60
CA GLY A 106 -9.98 -2.37 -3.36
C GLY A 106 -8.65 -2.71 -4.02
N HIS A 107 -7.57 -1.98 -3.74
CA HIS A 107 -6.26 -2.29 -4.32
C HIS A 107 -5.59 -3.43 -3.57
N ARG A 108 -5.11 -4.42 -4.32
CA ARG A 108 -4.35 -5.54 -3.75
C ARG A 108 -2.93 -5.09 -3.42
N VAL A 109 -2.46 -5.50 -2.25
CA VAL A 109 -1.09 -5.26 -1.79
C VAL A 109 -0.48 -6.58 -1.34
N GLU A 110 0.71 -6.90 -1.86
CA GLU A 110 1.49 -8.03 -1.39
C GLU A 110 2.45 -7.54 -0.31
N VAL A 111 2.52 -8.26 0.79
CA VAL A 111 3.48 -8.01 1.86
C VAL A 111 4.41 -9.21 1.96
N MET A 112 5.72 -8.98 1.90
CA MET A 112 6.73 -10.04 1.97
C MET A 112 7.79 -9.72 3.02
N ALA A 113 8.32 -10.75 3.66
CA ALA A 113 9.36 -10.58 4.67
C ALA A 113 10.70 -10.17 4.06
N PHE A 114 11.04 -10.76 2.92
CA PHE A 114 12.25 -10.44 2.16
C PHE A 114 12.05 -10.77 0.68
N PRO A 115 12.72 -10.02 -0.22
CA PRO A 115 12.59 -10.28 -1.66
C PRO A 115 13.34 -11.54 -2.07
N PRO A 116 13.01 -12.11 -3.22
CA PRO A 116 13.83 -13.18 -3.78
C PRO A 116 15.21 -12.64 -4.16
N ASN A 117 16.19 -13.52 -4.12
CA ASN A 117 17.52 -13.19 -4.62
C ASN A 117 17.45 -13.05 -6.15
N ALA A 118 17.97 -11.95 -6.64
CA ALA A 118 17.99 -11.67 -8.07
C ALA A 118 19.06 -12.53 -8.78
#